data_7dd7731bfe90bf772e23da9e933be9d0
#
_entry.id   7dd7731bfe90bf772e23da9e933be9d0
#
_cell.length_a   1.000
_cell.length_b   1.000
_cell.length_c   1.000
_cell.angle_alpha   90.00
_cell.angle_beta   90.00
_cell.angle_gamma   90.00
#
_symmetry.space_group_name_H-M   'P 1'
#
loop_
_entity.id
_entity.type
_entity.pdbx_description
1 polymer ?
#
loop_
_entity_poly.entity_id
_entity_poly.type
_entity_poly.pdbx_seq_one_letter_code
_entity_poly.pdbx_strand_id
1 'polypeptide(L)' 'MSMQSHLAELEKRHQALEEEITECLTHPAVDDLRIVELKRRKLQLKDEIERIRQNGSASVH' A
#
# COMPACT_ATOMS: atom_id res chain seq x y z
N MET A 1 17.02 -12.39 -0.67
CA MET A 1 15.90 -11.97 -1.44
C MET A 1 16.22 -10.81 -2.28
N SER A 2 15.72 -10.76 -3.46
CA SER A 2 16.03 -9.66 -4.33
C SER A 2 15.09 -8.50 -4.02
N MET A 3 15.54 -7.34 -4.39
CA MET A 3 14.74 -6.13 -4.21
C MET A 3 13.43 -6.22 -4.97
N GLN A 4 13.45 -6.86 -6.11
CA GLN A 4 12.25 -7.03 -6.90
C GLN A 4 11.20 -7.89 -6.19
N SER A 5 11.64 -8.92 -5.53
CA SER A 5 10.72 -9.77 -4.77
C SER A 5 10.09 -9.00 -3.63
N HIS A 6 10.89 -8.18 -2.97
CA HIS A 6 10.38 -7.37 -1.88
C HIS A 6 9.37 -6.35 -2.39
N LEU A 7 9.69 -5.71 -3.51
CA LEU A 7 8.79 -4.74 -4.10
C LEU A 7 7.48 -5.37 -4.52
N ALA A 8 7.55 -6.54 -5.14
CA ALA A 8 6.35 -7.25 -5.57
C ALA A 8 5.45 -7.59 -4.38
N GLU A 9 6.07 -7.97 -3.29
CA GLU A 9 5.30 -8.28 -2.09
C GLU A 9 4.62 -7.04 -1.54
N LEU A 10 5.31 -5.93 -1.51
CA LEU A 10 4.71 -4.68 -1.04
C LEU A 10 3.56 -4.24 -1.95
N GLU A 11 3.74 -4.38 -3.25
CA GLU A 11 2.68 -4.02 -4.18
C GLU A 11 1.46 -4.92 -3.99
N LYS A 12 1.70 -6.18 -3.71
CA LYS A 12 0.61 -7.11 -3.45
C LYS A 12 -0.17 -6.69 -2.21
N ARG A 13 0.54 -6.30 -1.16
CA ARG A 13 -0.11 -5.84 0.06
C ARG A 13 -0.88 -4.55 -0.17
N HIS A 14 -0.32 -3.67 -0.97
CA HIS A 14 -0.98 -2.42 -1.29
C HIS A 14 -2.29 -2.68 -2.01
N GLN A 15 -2.28 -3.60 -2.97
CA GLN A 15 -3.48 -3.95 -3.69
C GLN A 15 -4.52 -4.59 -2.77
N ALA A 16 -4.08 -5.44 -1.87
CA ALA A 16 -5.00 -6.06 -0.92
C ALA A 16 -5.67 -5.02 -0.04
N LEU A 17 -4.91 -4.01 0.39
CA LEU A 17 -5.48 -2.93 1.19
C LEU A 17 -6.48 -2.12 0.39
N GLU A 18 -6.19 -1.87 -0.87
CA GLU A 18 -7.13 -1.15 -1.71
C GLU A 18 -8.45 -1.89 -1.84
N GLU A 19 -8.37 -3.19 -2.02
CA GLU A 19 -9.58 -4.01 -2.11
C GLU A 19 -10.35 -4.00 -0.80
N GLU A 20 -9.62 -4.05 0.29
CA GLU A 20 -10.25 -4.00 1.61
C GLU A 20 -10.96 -2.68 1.84
N ILE A 21 -10.34 -1.59 1.44
CA ILE A 21 -10.95 -0.27 1.56
C ILE A 21 -12.23 -0.19 0.72
N THR A 22 -12.16 -0.68 -0.50
CA THR A 22 -13.31 -0.68 -1.39
C THR A 22 -14.45 -1.47 -0.78
N GLU A 23 -14.13 -2.62 -0.21
CA GLU A 23 -15.14 -3.44 0.44
C GLU A 23 -15.78 -2.72 1.62
N CYS A 24 -14.96 -2.05 2.41
CA CYS A 24 -15.47 -1.30 3.55
C CYS A 24 -16.38 -0.17 3.10
N LEU A 25 -16.06 0.47 2.01
CA LEU A 25 -16.87 1.57 1.51
C LEU A 25 -18.22 1.11 1.00
N THR A 26 -18.33 -0.15 0.58
CA THR A 26 -19.60 -0.67 0.12
C THR A 26 -20.44 -1.24 1.25
N HIS A 27 -19.88 -1.32 2.45
CA HIS A 27 -20.62 -1.82 3.61
C HIS A 27 -20.91 -0.66 4.57
N PRO A 28 -22.13 -0.20 4.64
CA PRO A 28 -22.42 0.97 5.48
C PRO A 28 -22.27 0.71 6.98
N ALA A 29 -22.13 -0.55 7.36
CA ALA A 29 -21.98 -0.87 8.78
C ALA A 29 -20.54 -0.74 9.26
N VAL A 30 -19.60 -0.44 8.38
CA VAL A 30 -18.20 -0.38 8.78
C VAL A 30 -17.90 0.95 9.45
N ASP A 31 -17.09 0.87 10.49
CA ASP A 31 -16.71 2.03 11.27
C ASP A 31 -15.82 2.97 10.45
N ASP A 32 -16.03 4.26 10.57
CA ASP A 32 -15.19 5.25 9.91
C ASP A 32 -13.74 5.14 10.34
N LEU A 33 -13.53 4.81 11.59
CA LEU A 33 -12.17 4.64 12.09
C LEU A 33 -11.42 3.54 11.35
N ARG A 34 -12.13 2.49 11.00
CA ARG A 34 -11.50 1.41 10.26
C ARG A 34 -11.05 1.86 8.89
N ILE A 35 -11.88 2.65 8.23
CA ILE A 35 -11.55 3.16 6.91
C ILE A 35 -10.32 4.07 6.98
N VAL A 36 -10.29 4.93 7.99
CA VAL A 36 -9.14 5.81 8.18
C VAL A 36 -7.87 5.00 8.41
N GLU A 37 -7.95 3.96 9.23
CA GLU A 37 -6.81 3.11 9.50
C GLU A 37 -6.30 2.43 8.23
N LEU A 38 -7.21 1.90 7.44
CA LEU A 38 -6.83 1.23 6.21
C LEU A 38 -6.19 2.20 5.21
N LYS A 39 -6.74 3.39 5.11
CA LYS A 39 -6.18 4.41 4.23
C LYS A 39 -4.77 4.81 4.68
N ARG A 40 -4.57 4.89 5.98
CA ARG A 40 -3.25 5.22 6.51
C ARG A 40 -2.24 4.13 6.19
N ARG A 41 -2.62 2.88 6.34
CA ARG A 41 -1.74 1.78 6.00
C ARG A 41 -1.41 1.77 4.52
N LYS A 42 -2.41 2.08 3.69
CA LYS A 42 -2.18 2.14 2.26
C LYS A 42 -1.16 3.22 1.92
N LEU A 43 -1.26 4.37 2.55
CA LEU A 43 -0.31 5.45 2.31
C LEU A 43 1.09 5.07 2.75
N GLN A 44 1.20 4.38 3.88
CA GLN A 44 2.50 3.94 4.35
C GLN A 44 3.15 2.96 3.38
N LEU A 45 2.36 2.03 2.87
CA LEU A 45 2.87 1.07 1.90
C LEU A 45 3.28 1.74 0.61
N LYS A 46 2.46 2.67 0.14
CA LYS A 46 2.80 3.40 -1.06
C LYS A 46 4.10 4.17 -0.91
N ASP A 47 4.28 4.77 0.25
CA ASP A 47 5.50 5.49 0.55
C ASP A 47 6.71 4.57 0.49
N GLU A 48 6.58 3.39 1.07
CA GLU A 48 7.66 2.42 1.06
C GLU A 48 7.98 1.95 -0.35
N ILE A 49 6.95 1.69 -1.12
CA ILE A 49 7.13 1.26 -2.50
C ILE A 49 7.87 2.32 -3.30
N GLU A 50 7.47 3.56 -3.16
CA GLU A 50 8.12 4.64 -3.88
C GLU A 50 9.58 4.81 -3.46
N ARG A 51 9.84 4.64 -2.18
CA ARG A 51 11.19 4.75 -1.68
C ARG A 51 12.09 3.68 -2.28
N ILE A 52 11.59 2.46 -2.37
CA ILE A 52 12.35 1.38 -2.95
C ILE A 52 12.55 1.61 -4.44
N ARG A 53 11.52 2.09 -5.12
CA ARG A 53 11.63 2.37 -6.53
C ARG A 53 12.68 3.43 -6.82
N GLN A 54 12.68 4.49 -6.04
CA GLN A 54 13.65 5.55 -6.22
C GLN A 54 15.06 5.05 -5.99
N ASN A 55 15.25 4.27 -4.95
CA ASN A 55 16.57 3.72 -4.69
C ASN A 55 16.99 2.75 -5.76
N GLY A 56 16.08 1.96 -6.23
CA GLY A 56 16.40 0.96 -7.22
C GLY A 56 16.62 1.53 -8.60
N SER A 57 15.99 2.64 -8.92
CA SER A 57 16.17 3.19 -10.20
C SER A 57 17.31 4.14 -10.26
N ALA A 58 18.06 4.21 -9.35
CA ALA A 58 19.25 4.85 -9.38
C ALA A 58 19.12 6.21 -9.73
N SER A 59 18.41 6.66 -9.48
CA SER A 59 18.29 7.73 -9.84
C SER A 59 19.06 8.65 -9.56
N VAL A 60 19.15 9.25 -9.95
CA VAL A 60 19.89 9.96 -9.95
C VAL A 60 19.58 11.12 -9.64
N HIS A 61 19.84 11.72 -9.26
CA HIS A 61 19.71 12.95 -9.03
C HIS A 61 20.42 13.43 -8.32
#